data_82373e98bcc994bfdb45a81c70604b91
#
_entry.id   82373e98bcc994bfdb45a81c70604b91
#
_cell.length_a   1.000
_cell.length_b   1.000
_cell.length_c   1.000
_cell.angle_alpha   90.00
_cell.angle_beta   90.00
_cell.angle_gamma   90.00
#
_symmetry.space_group_name_H-M   'P 1'
#
loop_
_entity.id
_entity.type
_entity.pdbx_description
1 polymer ?
#
loop_
_entity_poly.entity_id
_entity_poly.type
_entity_poly.pdbx_seq_one_letter_code
_entity_poly.pdbx_strand_id
1 'polypeptide(L)'
;VKADRIWGTQFHNGGHFYPTGKSITKFSVIYESVSVGVSSVQSNFQNIPVNLFSRSLNQLANYDIIDIPDYKNEKIPTYGLKYAAEEYGAKSGYLFAIKSIDGKFIGVLGLDYTKKKTKLDEEVINNIMIHVSSIGGVLMNQL
;
A
#
# COMPACT_ATOMS: atom_id res chain seq x y z
N VAL A 1 -13.16 0.70 -10.71
CA VAL A 1 -11.85 0.01 -10.71
C VAL A 1 -12.01 -1.50 -10.57
N LYS A 2 -13.12 -1.97 -10.03
CA LYS A 2 -13.47 -3.40 -9.87
C LYS A 2 -12.45 -4.24 -9.09
N ALA A 3 -11.69 -3.63 -8.19
CA ALA A 3 -10.80 -4.38 -7.30
C ALA A 3 -11.62 -5.15 -6.26
N ASP A 4 -11.12 -6.31 -5.86
CA ASP A 4 -11.77 -7.14 -4.83
C ASP A 4 -11.52 -6.58 -3.43
N ARG A 5 -10.41 -5.91 -3.23
CA ARG A 5 -10.08 -5.21 -2.00
C ARG A 5 -9.34 -3.92 -2.34
N ILE A 6 -9.75 -2.82 -1.71
CA ILE A 6 -9.06 -1.54 -1.77
C ILE A 6 -8.64 -1.19 -0.35
N TRP A 7 -7.38 -0.86 -0.16
CA TRP A 7 -6.86 -0.52 1.16
C TRP A 7 -5.92 0.66 1.09
N GLY A 8 -5.92 1.45 2.14
CA GLY A 8 -5.03 2.60 2.28
C GLY A 8 -4.28 2.53 3.59
N THR A 9 -2.98 2.80 3.55
CA THR A 9 -2.12 2.86 4.72
C THR A 9 -1.63 4.26 4.96
N GLN A 10 -1.25 4.53 6.21
CA GLN A 10 -0.56 5.74 6.59
C GLN A 10 0.69 5.37 7.39
N PHE A 11 1.81 6.02 7.08
CA PHE A 11 3.04 5.87 7.83
C PHE A 11 2.97 6.73 9.10
N HIS A 12 3.49 6.20 10.20
CA HIS A 12 3.55 6.91 11.46
C HIS A 12 4.75 6.43 12.27
N ASN A 13 5.15 7.21 13.27
CA ASN A 13 6.23 6.81 14.17
C ASN A 13 5.67 5.84 15.21
N GLY A 14 6.28 4.65 15.24
CA GLY A 14 6.09 3.74 16.35
C GLY A 14 6.99 4.13 17.48
N GLY A 15 6.86 4.04 18.67
CA GLY A 15 7.71 4.45 19.79
C GLY A 15 9.22 4.36 19.54
N HIS A 16 10.00 4.76 20.50
CA HIS A 16 11.45 4.79 20.40
C HIS A 16 12.06 3.50 20.93
N PHE A 17 13.13 3.04 20.25
CA PHE A 17 13.99 2.00 20.81
C PHE A 17 14.92 2.59 21.85
N TYR A 18 14.85 2.08 23.05
CA TYR A 18 15.83 2.34 24.07
C TYR A 18 16.98 1.29 23.96
N PRO A 19 18.26 1.64 24.05
CA PRO A 19 18.78 2.97 24.43
C PRO A 19 19.09 3.90 23.26
N THR A 20 18.76 3.54 22.03
CA THR A 20 19.17 4.31 20.85
C THR A 20 18.34 5.60 20.65
N GLY A 21 17.16 5.69 21.23
CA GLY A 21 16.25 6.81 21.04
C GLY A 21 15.70 6.95 19.62
N LYS A 22 15.97 6.01 18.72
CA LYS A 22 15.46 6.06 17.34
C LYS A 22 14.04 5.56 17.27
N SER A 23 13.19 6.33 16.57
CA SER A 23 11.84 5.88 16.21
C SER A 23 11.90 4.84 15.12
N ILE A 24 11.01 3.83 15.20
CA ILE A 24 10.74 2.92 14.10
C ILE A 24 9.57 3.47 13.32
N THR A 25 9.73 3.67 12.00
CA THR A 25 8.60 4.00 11.15
C THR A 25 7.73 2.76 10.96
N LYS A 26 6.46 2.93 11.18
CA LYS A 26 5.43 1.90 11.04
C LYS A 26 4.36 2.34 10.05
N PHE A 27 3.53 1.42 9.63
CA PHE A 27 2.31 1.76 8.90
C PHE A 27 1.12 1.04 9.52
N SER A 28 -0.05 1.63 9.31
CA SER A 28 -1.33 1.02 9.67
C SER A 28 -2.30 1.17 8.52
N VAL A 29 -3.12 0.15 8.29
CA VAL A 29 -4.23 0.24 7.33
C VAL A 29 -5.32 1.10 7.98
N ILE A 30 -5.57 2.27 7.41
CA ILE A 30 -6.56 3.23 7.91
C ILE A 30 -7.87 3.21 7.14
N TYR A 31 -7.89 2.57 5.97
CA TYR A 31 -9.06 2.48 5.10
C TYR A 31 -9.08 1.12 4.41
N GLU A 32 -10.28 0.55 4.28
CA GLU A 32 -10.46 -0.70 3.56
C GLU A 32 -11.87 -0.79 3.01
N SER A 33 -11.97 -1.29 1.78
CA SER A 33 -13.23 -1.71 1.16
C SER A 33 -13.03 -3.08 0.55
N VAL A 34 -13.88 -4.04 0.89
CA VAL A 34 -13.77 -5.43 0.42
C VAL A 34 -15.06 -5.88 -0.25
N SER A 35 -14.92 -6.71 -1.29
CA SER A 35 -16.04 -7.40 -1.91
C SER A 35 -16.53 -8.53 -1.03
N VAL A 36 -17.77 -8.97 -1.25
CA VAL A 36 -18.36 -10.09 -0.53
C VAL A 36 -17.49 -11.34 -0.71
N GLY A 37 -17.18 -12.02 0.40
CA GLY A 37 -16.36 -13.22 0.41
C GLY A 37 -14.85 -12.98 0.39
N VAL A 38 -14.40 -11.73 0.37
CA VAL A 38 -12.98 -11.39 0.41
C VAL A 38 -12.57 -11.06 1.84
N SER A 39 -11.43 -11.57 2.28
CA SER A 39 -10.92 -11.35 3.64
C SER A 39 -10.53 -9.91 3.89
N SER A 40 -10.87 -9.39 5.06
CA SER A 40 -10.39 -8.10 5.55
C SER A 40 -8.94 -8.23 6.03
N VAL A 41 -8.13 -7.19 5.78
CA VAL A 41 -6.75 -7.13 6.27
C VAL A 41 -6.55 -6.04 7.33
N GLN A 42 -7.51 -5.13 7.47
CA GLN A 42 -7.32 -3.91 8.26
C GLN A 42 -6.95 -4.18 9.71
N SER A 43 -7.64 -5.10 10.39
CA SER A 43 -7.39 -5.38 11.80
C SER A 43 -6.03 -6.03 12.07
N ASN A 44 -5.47 -6.74 11.08
CA ASN A 44 -4.20 -7.44 11.22
C ASN A 44 -2.99 -6.64 10.74
N PHE A 45 -3.21 -5.47 10.11
CA PHE A 45 -2.15 -4.61 9.61
C PHE A 45 -2.17 -3.26 10.32
N GLN A 46 -1.90 -3.31 11.63
CA GLN A 46 -1.78 -2.15 12.50
C GLN A 46 -0.39 -2.11 13.11
N ASN A 47 0.26 -0.96 13.10
CA ASN A 47 1.58 -0.75 13.69
C ASN A 47 2.65 -1.68 13.12
N ILE A 48 2.64 -1.89 11.81
CA ILE A 48 3.58 -2.80 11.14
C ILE A 48 4.87 -2.05 10.79
N PRO A 49 6.05 -2.56 11.19
CA PRO A 49 7.32 -1.93 10.80
C PRO A 49 7.49 -1.89 9.28
N VAL A 50 7.83 -0.73 8.74
CA VAL A 50 7.97 -0.56 7.27
C VAL A 50 9.11 -1.37 6.68
N ASN A 51 10.12 -1.72 7.47
CA ASN A 51 11.26 -2.50 6.98
C ASN A 51 10.90 -3.93 6.56
N LEU A 52 9.74 -4.44 6.96
CA LEU A 52 9.25 -5.73 6.47
C LEU A 52 8.86 -5.69 4.99
N PHE A 53 8.64 -4.49 4.45
CA PHE A 53 8.21 -4.27 3.07
C PHE A 53 9.15 -3.32 2.32
N SER A 54 10.41 -3.26 2.73
CA SER A 54 11.34 -2.23 2.28
C SER A 54 11.54 -2.18 0.76
N ARG A 55 11.58 -3.32 0.08
CA ARG A 55 11.75 -3.34 -1.38
C ARG A 55 10.57 -2.72 -2.11
N SER A 56 9.35 -3.12 -1.74
CA SER A 56 8.15 -2.56 -2.35
C SER A 56 8.03 -1.06 -2.07
N LEU A 57 8.33 -0.65 -0.84
CA LEU A 57 8.26 0.76 -0.46
C LEU A 57 9.32 1.61 -1.16
N ASN A 58 10.54 1.11 -1.31
CA ASN A 58 11.58 1.81 -2.06
C ASN A 58 11.20 1.96 -3.54
N GLN A 59 10.62 0.94 -4.13
CA GLN A 59 10.15 0.98 -5.50
C GLN A 59 9.01 2.00 -5.66
N LEU A 60 8.06 2.04 -4.74
CA LEU A 60 6.98 3.04 -4.74
C LEU A 60 7.50 4.46 -4.55
N ALA A 61 8.48 4.65 -3.68
CA ALA A 61 9.08 5.97 -3.46
C ALA A 61 9.69 6.53 -4.75
N ASN A 62 10.25 5.66 -5.60
CA ASN A 62 10.92 6.07 -6.84
C ASN A 62 9.98 6.15 -8.05
N TYR A 63 8.96 5.30 -8.14
CA TYR A 63 8.14 5.15 -9.34
C TYR A 63 6.66 5.50 -9.16
N ASP A 64 6.21 5.77 -7.94
CA ASP A 64 4.84 6.15 -7.58
C ASP A 64 3.79 5.06 -7.80
N ILE A 65 3.99 4.12 -8.71
CA ILE A 65 3.07 3.04 -9.04
C ILE A 65 3.85 1.74 -9.19
N ILE A 66 3.28 0.66 -8.66
CA ILE A 66 3.75 -0.70 -8.97
C ILE A 66 2.57 -1.48 -9.53
N ASP A 67 2.76 -2.07 -10.71
CA ASP A 67 1.84 -3.03 -11.30
C ASP A 67 2.34 -4.44 -10.99
N ILE A 68 1.54 -5.23 -10.28
CA ILE A 68 1.89 -6.60 -9.92
C ILE A 68 0.92 -7.53 -10.64
N PRO A 69 1.29 -8.04 -11.83
CA PRO A 69 0.41 -8.92 -12.60
C PRO A 69 0.19 -10.27 -11.94
N ASP A 70 1.18 -10.75 -11.16
CA ASP A 70 1.10 -12.02 -10.45
C ASP A 70 2.07 -12.00 -9.26
N TYR A 71 1.55 -12.12 -8.04
CA TYR A 71 2.38 -12.18 -6.84
C TYR A 71 3.29 -13.42 -6.78
N LYS A 72 2.97 -14.47 -7.54
CA LYS A 72 3.80 -15.67 -7.61
C LYS A 72 5.00 -15.52 -8.55
N ASN A 73 5.05 -14.45 -9.34
CA ASN A 73 6.16 -14.21 -10.25
C ASN A 73 7.41 -13.77 -9.49
N GLU A 74 8.42 -14.64 -9.44
CA GLU A 74 9.66 -14.40 -8.69
C GLU A 74 10.52 -13.26 -9.26
N LYS A 75 10.29 -12.86 -10.52
CA LYS A 75 10.99 -11.74 -11.13
C LYS A 75 10.55 -10.39 -10.58
N ILE A 76 9.40 -10.36 -9.90
CA ILE A 76 8.88 -9.14 -9.29
C ILE A 76 9.32 -9.14 -7.82
N PRO A 77 10.10 -8.13 -7.38
CA PRO A 77 10.63 -8.11 -6.00
C PRO A 77 9.56 -7.68 -5.00
N THR A 78 8.70 -8.59 -4.60
CA THR A 78 7.60 -8.30 -3.68
C THR A 78 7.84 -8.80 -2.24
N TYR A 79 8.74 -9.72 -2.02
CA TYR A 79 9.13 -10.26 -0.70
C TYR A 79 8.00 -10.28 0.35
N GLY A 80 8.07 -9.46 1.40
CA GLY A 80 7.08 -9.43 2.48
C GLY A 80 5.66 -9.22 1.96
N LEU A 81 5.47 -8.41 0.92
CA LEU A 81 4.18 -8.19 0.29
C LEU A 81 3.63 -9.47 -0.34
N LYS A 82 4.50 -10.31 -0.91
CA LYS A 82 4.10 -11.61 -1.47
C LYS A 82 3.51 -12.52 -0.39
N TYR A 83 4.14 -12.60 0.77
CA TYR A 83 3.65 -13.42 1.87
C TYR A 83 2.29 -12.91 2.39
N ALA A 84 2.14 -11.61 2.54
CA ALA A 84 0.87 -11.02 2.93
C ALA A 84 -0.21 -11.29 1.88
N ALA A 85 0.11 -11.16 0.60
CA ALA A 85 -0.82 -11.43 -0.49
C ALA A 85 -1.29 -12.90 -0.48
N GLU A 86 -0.39 -13.85 -0.29
CA GLU A 86 -0.72 -15.27 -0.22
C GLU A 86 -1.66 -15.57 0.95
N GLU A 87 -1.40 -15.00 2.12
CA GLU A 87 -2.22 -15.20 3.31
C GLU A 87 -3.64 -14.68 3.14
N TYR A 88 -3.81 -13.53 2.47
CA TYR A 88 -5.12 -12.87 2.31
C TYR A 88 -5.74 -13.06 0.93
N GLY A 89 -5.18 -13.96 0.13
CA GLY A 89 -5.79 -14.40 -1.13
C GLY A 89 -5.60 -13.47 -2.33
N ALA A 90 -4.76 -12.45 -2.22
CA ALA A 90 -4.47 -11.57 -3.36
C ALA A 90 -3.55 -12.28 -4.37
N LYS A 91 -3.96 -12.33 -5.62
CA LYS A 91 -3.17 -12.93 -6.71
C LYS A 91 -2.42 -11.89 -7.53
N SER A 92 -2.96 -10.72 -7.64
CA SER A 92 -2.41 -9.60 -8.40
C SER A 92 -2.87 -8.28 -7.80
N GLY A 93 -2.31 -7.18 -8.23
CA GLY A 93 -2.72 -5.89 -7.72
C GLY A 93 -1.97 -4.71 -8.32
N TYR A 94 -2.32 -3.54 -7.81
CA TYR A 94 -1.64 -2.28 -8.05
C TYR A 94 -1.34 -1.62 -6.71
N LEU A 95 -0.20 -0.97 -6.63
CA LEU A 95 0.16 -0.14 -5.48
C LEU A 95 0.44 1.27 -5.96
N PHE A 96 -0.07 2.24 -5.21
CA PHE A 96 0.12 3.66 -5.50
C PHE A 96 0.74 4.34 -4.27
N ALA A 97 1.78 5.14 -4.48
CA ALA A 97 2.36 5.93 -3.41
C ALA A 97 1.44 7.11 -3.09
N ILE A 98 1.15 7.30 -1.81
CA ILE A 98 0.47 8.50 -1.31
C ILE A 98 1.54 9.47 -0.88
N LYS A 99 1.60 10.65 -1.53
CA LYS A 99 2.60 11.67 -1.24
C LYS A 99 1.91 12.98 -0.85
N SER A 100 2.55 13.72 0.05
CA SER A 100 2.14 15.06 0.41
C SER A 100 2.43 16.04 -0.72
N ILE A 101 1.93 17.28 -0.59
CA ILE A 101 2.14 18.33 -1.59
C ILE A 101 3.64 18.59 -1.83
N ASP A 102 4.45 18.50 -0.79
CA ASP A 102 5.91 18.69 -0.87
C ASP A 102 6.68 17.42 -1.28
N GLY A 103 5.97 16.37 -1.71
CA GLY A 103 6.55 15.14 -2.23
C GLY A 103 6.97 14.12 -1.20
N LYS A 104 6.62 14.30 0.06
CA LYS A 104 6.93 13.33 1.13
C LYS A 104 6.06 12.08 1.01
N PHE A 105 6.70 10.90 1.03
CA PHE A 105 6.00 9.61 0.94
C PHE A 105 5.37 9.30 2.30
N ILE A 106 4.03 9.28 2.37
CA ILE A 106 3.30 9.20 3.65
C ILE A 106 2.37 7.99 3.78
N GLY A 107 2.18 7.24 2.72
CA GLY A 107 1.31 6.05 2.75
C GLY A 107 1.23 5.34 1.43
N VAL A 108 0.40 4.31 1.37
CA VAL A 108 0.20 3.48 0.17
C VAL A 108 -1.29 3.23 -0.02
N LEU A 109 -1.76 3.36 -1.26
CA LEU A 109 -3.07 2.86 -1.68
C LEU A 109 -2.85 1.57 -2.46
N GLY A 110 -3.54 0.50 -2.05
CA GLY A 110 -3.47 -0.80 -2.71
C GLY A 110 -4.78 -1.23 -3.32
N LEU A 111 -4.71 -1.86 -4.48
CA LEU A 111 -5.82 -2.53 -5.15
C LEU A 111 -5.46 -4.00 -5.27
N ASP A 112 -6.25 -4.88 -4.66
CA ASP A 112 -6.03 -6.33 -4.70
C ASP A 112 -7.07 -7.03 -5.55
N TYR A 113 -6.61 -7.99 -6.35
CA TYR A 113 -7.46 -8.86 -7.15
C TYR A 113 -7.26 -10.29 -6.69
N THR A 114 -8.36 -10.95 -6.30
CA THR A 114 -8.33 -12.34 -5.81
C THR A 114 -8.62 -13.35 -6.93
N LYS A 115 -9.11 -12.88 -8.05
CA LYS A 115 -9.43 -13.66 -9.24
C LYS A 115 -8.75 -13.05 -10.46
N LYS A 116 -9.52 -12.58 -11.44
CA LYS A 116 -9.00 -11.95 -12.63
C LYS A 116 -8.70 -10.47 -12.38
N LYS A 117 -7.49 -10.05 -12.73
CA LYS A 117 -7.09 -8.64 -12.64
C LYS A 117 -7.77 -7.82 -13.74
N THR A 118 -8.34 -6.68 -13.33
CA THR A 118 -8.76 -5.65 -14.29
C THR A 118 -7.54 -4.80 -14.62
N LYS A 119 -7.08 -4.86 -15.88
CA LYS A 119 -5.99 -3.99 -16.32
C LYS A 119 -6.50 -2.56 -16.42
N LEU A 120 -5.86 -1.66 -15.71
CA LEU A 120 -6.24 -0.24 -15.72
C LEU A 120 -5.60 0.43 -16.94
N ASP A 121 -6.38 1.25 -17.65
CA ASP A 121 -5.85 2.09 -18.72
C ASP A 121 -5.19 3.35 -18.14
N GLU A 122 -4.48 4.07 -18.99
CA GLU A 122 -3.73 5.26 -18.57
C GLU A 122 -4.62 6.35 -17.97
N GLU A 123 -5.81 6.55 -18.52
CA GLU A 123 -6.78 7.54 -18.03
C GLU A 123 -7.23 7.21 -16.61
N VAL A 124 -7.56 5.95 -16.34
CA VAL A 124 -7.96 5.49 -15.01
C VAL A 124 -6.80 5.62 -14.02
N ILE A 125 -5.60 5.26 -14.41
CA ILE A 125 -4.41 5.42 -13.57
C ILE A 125 -4.19 6.89 -13.21
N ASN A 126 -4.29 7.80 -14.18
CA ASN A 126 -4.14 9.23 -13.94
C ASN A 126 -5.20 9.76 -12.97
N ASN A 127 -6.46 9.31 -13.11
CA ASN A 127 -7.52 9.69 -12.19
C ASN A 127 -7.25 9.20 -10.76
N ILE A 128 -6.76 7.97 -10.61
CA ILE A 128 -6.37 7.42 -9.31
C ILE A 128 -5.25 8.27 -8.71
N MET A 129 -4.25 8.64 -9.50
CA MET A 129 -3.13 9.45 -9.02
C MET A 129 -3.58 10.83 -8.53
N ILE A 130 -4.55 11.46 -9.19
CA ILE A 130 -5.15 12.71 -8.73
C ILE A 130 -5.82 12.53 -7.37
N HIS A 131 -6.60 11.49 -7.19
CA HIS A 131 -7.27 11.19 -5.92
C HIS A 131 -6.27 10.87 -4.81
N VAL A 132 -5.22 10.13 -5.13
CA VAL A 132 -4.14 9.80 -4.19
C VAL A 132 -3.43 11.07 -3.72
N SER A 133 -3.19 12.04 -4.59
CA SER A 133 -2.62 13.33 -4.22
C SER A 133 -3.52 14.11 -3.27
N SER A 134 -4.84 14.07 -3.50
CA SER A 134 -5.83 14.69 -2.60
C SER A 134 -5.82 14.03 -1.23
N ILE A 135 -5.74 12.71 -1.17
CA ILE A 135 -5.63 11.95 0.08
C ILE A 135 -4.36 12.38 0.83
N GLY A 136 -3.24 12.52 0.12
CA GLY A 136 -1.99 12.97 0.71
C GLY A 136 -2.11 14.33 1.37
N GLY A 137 -2.79 15.28 0.72
CA GLY A 137 -3.04 16.60 1.29
C GLY A 137 -3.88 16.54 2.57
N VAL A 138 -4.93 15.72 2.58
CA VAL A 138 -5.79 15.54 3.77
C VAL A 138 -5.02 14.91 4.92
N LEU A 139 -4.25 13.85 4.66
CA LEU A 139 -3.47 13.17 5.69
C LEU A 139 -2.43 14.09 6.33
N MET A 140 -1.78 14.93 5.54
CA MET A 140 -0.81 15.89 6.08
C MET A 140 -1.44 16.87 7.04
N ASN A 141 -2.67 17.29 6.81
CA ASN A 141 -3.35 18.22 7.69
C ASN A 141 -3.78 17.59 9.03
N GLN A 142 -3.77 16.27 9.13
CA GLN A 142 -4.11 15.53 10.34
C GLN A 142 -2.89 15.11 11.16
N LEU A 143 -1.71 15.32 10.61
CA LEU A 143 -0.46 15.04 11.31
C LEU A 143 -0.03 16.27 12.12
#